data_50cb7474fff6c8029004bfa1f9aa0b3f
#
_entry.id   50cb7474fff6c8029004bfa1f9aa0b3f
#
_cell.length_a   1.000
_cell.length_b   1.000
_cell.length_c   1.000
_cell.angle_alpha   90.00
_cell.angle_beta   90.00
_cell.angle_gamma   90.00
#
_symmetry.space_group_name_H-M   'P 1'
#
loop_
_entity.id
_entity.type
_entity.pdbx_description
1 polymer ?
#
loop_
_entity_poly.entity_id
_entity_poly.type
_entity_poly.pdbx_seq_one_letter_code
_entity_poly.pdbx_strand_id
1 'polypeptide(L)'
;MKNINFVIIFIFLICNFSYASNKVSQLKEGSKTCIISNGIPNHEIGQFPNKGNPHSFKAQKLKYCFPTNPVKNTFVNNKAKTVGITLTGIPIRPGTADWYDASSPRKHSRNKSSGWNLEAITPNGYVFGIDQNNAHVDNKGLYHYHGMPDKLHNFNDNSLVGYAADGHEIHYVVLKHTSSWVIKNGQRKSQPFGDYDGSYLQDYIFKEGSGSLDKCNGGKLNGKFVYFATDTFPFYPRCHWGNVSRDFTQGGG
;
A
#
# COMPACT_ATOMS: atom_id res chain seq x y z
N MET A 1 25.70 -44.16 54.07
CA MET A 1 24.62 -43.32 53.55
C MET A 1 25.05 -42.88 52.15
N LYS A 2 24.38 -43.37 51.10
CA LYS A 2 24.70 -43.03 49.67
C LYS A 2 23.83 -41.84 49.26
N ASN A 3 24.46 -40.74 48.93
CA ASN A 3 23.77 -39.55 48.38
C ASN A 3 23.40 -39.81 46.92
N ILE A 4 22.10 -39.85 46.61
CA ILE A 4 21.58 -39.92 45.24
C ILE A 4 21.38 -38.49 44.79
N ASN A 5 22.22 -38.02 43.84
CA ASN A 5 22.03 -36.74 43.16
C ASN A 5 20.98 -36.91 42.06
N PHE A 6 19.83 -36.26 42.22
CA PHE A 6 18.82 -36.14 41.18
C PHE A 6 19.24 -35.04 40.18
N VAL A 7 19.55 -35.40 38.96
CA VAL A 7 19.75 -34.45 37.86
C VAL A 7 18.39 -34.20 37.23
N ILE A 8 17.86 -32.99 37.43
CA ILE A 8 16.63 -32.55 36.74
C ILE A 8 17.03 -32.01 35.36
N ILE A 9 16.69 -32.76 34.33
CA ILE A 9 16.88 -32.35 32.92
C ILE A 9 15.66 -31.49 32.56
N PHE A 10 15.87 -30.17 32.40
CA PHE A 10 14.90 -29.27 31.82
C PHE A 10 14.90 -29.46 30.30
N ILE A 11 13.87 -30.12 29.77
CA ILE A 11 13.63 -30.20 28.31
C ILE A 11 12.96 -28.90 27.91
N PHE A 12 13.72 -27.97 27.29
CA PHE A 12 13.15 -26.82 26.61
C PHE A 12 12.45 -27.31 25.33
N LEU A 13 11.12 -27.33 25.33
CA LEU A 13 10.33 -27.48 24.13
C LEU A 13 10.51 -26.21 23.29
N ILE A 14 11.40 -26.26 22.29
CA ILE A 14 11.50 -25.20 21.28
C ILE A 14 10.27 -25.37 20.36
N CYS A 15 9.24 -24.58 20.61
CA CYS A 15 8.09 -24.48 19.74
C CYS A 15 8.54 -23.77 18.44
N ASN A 16 8.92 -24.52 17.42
CA ASN A 16 9.19 -23.96 16.10
C ASN A 16 7.87 -23.47 15.51
N PHE A 17 7.57 -22.18 15.66
CA PHE A 17 6.52 -21.53 14.87
C PHE A 17 6.99 -21.51 13.41
N SER A 18 6.52 -22.47 12.63
CA SER A 18 6.66 -22.41 11.18
C SER A 18 5.77 -21.28 10.66
N TYR A 19 6.36 -20.10 10.45
CA TYR A 19 5.67 -19.05 9.69
C TYR A 19 5.46 -19.57 8.27
N ALA A 20 4.19 -19.58 7.83
CA ALA A 20 3.88 -19.93 6.46
C ALA A 20 4.61 -18.98 5.49
N SER A 21 5.38 -19.55 4.55
CA SER A 21 6.19 -18.77 3.60
C SER A 21 5.34 -18.05 2.56
N ASN A 22 5.88 -16.97 1.97
CA ASN A 22 5.32 -16.31 0.78
C ASN A 22 5.12 -17.35 -0.34
N LYS A 23 3.93 -17.34 -0.95
CA LYS A 23 3.59 -18.14 -2.13
C LYS A 23 2.95 -17.22 -3.15
N VAL A 24 3.63 -17.03 -4.26
CA VAL A 24 3.16 -16.20 -5.37
C VAL A 24 3.44 -16.92 -6.70
N SER A 25 2.51 -16.81 -7.62
CA SER A 25 2.68 -17.27 -9.00
C SER A 25 2.05 -16.26 -9.96
N GLN A 26 2.61 -16.20 -11.16
CA GLN A 26 2.09 -15.41 -12.26
C GLN A 26 1.74 -16.31 -13.43
N LEU A 27 0.55 -16.12 -14.00
CA LEU A 27 0.10 -16.89 -15.16
C LEU A 27 -0.67 -16.00 -16.14
N LYS A 28 -0.75 -16.44 -17.40
CA LYS A 28 -1.54 -15.79 -18.44
C LYS A 28 -2.89 -16.49 -18.60
N GLU A 29 -3.97 -15.71 -18.61
CA GLU A 29 -5.34 -16.17 -18.87
C GLU A 29 -5.93 -15.34 -20.02
N GLY A 30 -5.85 -15.84 -21.24
CA GLY A 30 -6.26 -15.11 -22.43
C GLY A 30 -5.47 -13.81 -22.62
N SER A 31 -6.16 -12.67 -22.67
CA SER A 31 -5.55 -11.33 -22.77
C SER A 31 -5.10 -10.73 -21.44
N LYS A 32 -5.19 -11.51 -20.34
CA LYS A 32 -4.85 -11.03 -19.00
C LYS A 32 -3.63 -11.75 -18.44
N THR A 33 -2.89 -11.05 -17.61
CA THR A 33 -1.90 -11.59 -16.68
C THR A 33 -2.50 -11.60 -15.28
N CYS A 34 -2.37 -12.71 -14.56
CA CYS A 34 -2.90 -12.87 -13.21
C CYS A 34 -1.76 -13.13 -12.23
N ILE A 35 -1.79 -12.45 -11.08
CA ILE A 35 -0.96 -12.77 -9.92
C ILE A 35 -1.84 -13.49 -8.91
N ILE A 36 -1.42 -14.69 -8.51
CA ILE A 36 -2.05 -15.50 -7.48
C ILE A 36 -1.11 -15.51 -6.27
N SER A 37 -1.63 -15.23 -5.08
CA SER A 37 -0.83 -15.11 -3.87
C SER A 37 -1.56 -15.60 -2.63
N ASN A 38 -0.79 -16.04 -1.64
CA ASN A 38 -1.31 -16.30 -0.29
C ASN A 38 -1.32 -15.05 0.61
N GLY A 39 -0.96 -13.87 0.09
CA GLY A 39 -0.95 -12.60 0.82
C GLY A 39 0.06 -12.52 1.96
N ILE A 40 1.03 -13.44 2.01
CA ILE A 40 2.11 -13.45 3.00
C ILE A 40 3.30 -12.73 2.38
N PRO A 41 3.81 -11.63 2.99
CA PRO A 41 5.00 -10.95 2.50
C PRO A 41 6.25 -11.85 2.53
N ASN A 42 7.22 -11.55 1.67
CA ASN A 42 8.53 -12.21 1.65
C ASN A 42 9.56 -11.56 2.59
N HIS A 43 9.09 -10.73 3.51
CA HIS A 43 9.86 -10.05 4.53
C HIS A 43 9.13 -10.10 5.88
N GLU A 44 9.82 -9.76 6.94
CA GLU A 44 9.21 -9.61 8.27
C GLU A 44 8.21 -8.45 8.28
N ILE A 45 7.08 -8.67 8.94
CA ILE A 45 6.04 -7.66 9.15
C ILE A 45 6.05 -7.19 10.61
N GLY A 46 5.44 -6.04 10.86
CA GLY A 46 5.17 -5.56 12.20
C GLY A 46 4.23 -6.49 12.98
N GLN A 47 4.12 -6.24 14.27
CA GLN A 47 3.19 -6.97 15.12
C GLN A 47 1.75 -6.52 14.83
N PHE A 48 0.88 -7.50 14.56
CA PHE A 48 -0.56 -7.30 14.40
C PHE A 48 -1.32 -8.35 15.23
N PRO A 49 -2.33 -7.95 16.07
CA PRO A 49 -2.79 -6.56 16.29
C PRO A 49 -1.76 -5.68 17.04
N ASN A 50 -1.91 -4.35 16.90
CA ASN A 50 -1.15 -3.37 17.63
C ASN A 50 -2.04 -2.21 18.11
N LYS A 51 -1.47 -1.21 18.84
CA LYS A 51 -2.23 -0.09 19.41
C LYS A 51 -3.07 0.69 18.40
N GLY A 52 -2.59 0.81 17.14
CA GLY A 52 -3.26 1.55 16.05
C GLY A 52 -4.09 0.66 15.13
N ASN A 53 -3.93 -0.67 15.21
CA ASN A 53 -4.60 -1.63 14.34
C ASN A 53 -5.05 -2.87 15.13
N PRO A 54 -6.35 -3.06 15.35
CA PRO A 54 -6.87 -4.17 16.16
C PRO A 54 -6.96 -5.50 15.41
N HIS A 55 -6.57 -5.56 14.12
CA HIS A 55 -6.77 -6.73 13.27
C HIS A 55 -5.54 -7.65 13.29
N SER A 56 -5.78 -8.97 13.32
CA SER A 56 -4.74 -9.97 13.20
C SER A 56 -4.42 -10.28 11.74
N PHE A 57 -3.13 -10.43 11.42
CA PHE A 57 -2.68 -10.91 10.12
C PHE A 57 -3.19 -12.33 9.83
N LYS A 58 -3.62 -12.58 8.59
CA LYS A 58 -4.08 -13.90 8.12
C LYS A 58 -3.63 -14.12 6.69
N ALA A 59 -3.19 -15.35 6.39
CA ALA A 59 -2.99 -15.80 5.01
C ALA A 59 -4.29 -15.69 4.22
N GLN A 60 -4.18 -15.40 2.93
CA GLN A 60 -5.27 -15.12 2.01
C GLN A 60 -5.28 -16.12 0.84
N LYS A 61 -6.29 -16.02 -0.02
CA LYS A 61 -6.33 -16.63 -1.35
C LYS A 61 -6.62 -15.52 -2.36
N LEU A 62 -5.56 -14.88 -2.83
CA LEU A 62 -5.66 -13.71 -3.70
C LEU A 62 -5.49 -14.12 -5.17
N LYS A 63 -6.26 -13.50 -6.05
CA LYS A 63 -6.07 -13.53 -7.50
C LYS A 63 -6.41 -12.17 -8.05
N TYR A 64 -5.43 -11.52 -8.67
CA TYR A 64 -5.58 -10.23 -9.33
C TYR A 64 -5.16 -10.35 -10.79
N CYS A 65 -6.11 -10.16 -11.69
CA CYS A 65 -5.89 -10.23 -13.13
C CYS A 65 -6.00 -8.84 -13.77
N PHE A 66 -5.06 -8.48 -14.62
CA PHE A 66 -4.97 -7.20 -15.31
C PHE A 66 -4.61 -7.41 -16.79
N PRO A 67 -4.85 -6.43 -17.70
CA PRO A 67 -4.49 -6.54 -19.11
C PRO A 67 -2.99 -6.83 -19.29
N THR A 68 -2.65 -7.86 -20.07
CA THR A 68 -1.24 -8.17 -20.42
C THR A 68 -0.61 -7.07 -21.26
N ASN A 69 -1.40 -6.45 -22.13
CA ASN A 69 -1.00 -5.34 -22.99
C ASN A 69 -1.84 -4.11 -22.63
N PRO A 70 -1.45 -3.33 -21.63
CA PRO A 70 -2.21 -2.16 -21.21
C PRO A 70 -2.14 -1.04 -22.25
N VAL A 71 -3.22 -0.27 -22.34
CA VAL A 71 -3.33 0.89 -23.23
C VAL A 71 -3.55 2.14 -22.38
N LYS A 72 -2.73 3.16 -22.59
CA LYS A 72 -2.91 4.48 -21.97
C LYS A 72 -4.04 5.22 -22.70
N ASN A 73 -5.11 5.56 -21.97
CA ASN A 73 -6.23 6.35 -22.47
C ASN A 73 -5.94 7.86 -22.37
N THR A 74 -6.84 8.66 -22.92
CA THR A 74 -6.83 10.14 -22.81
C THR A 74 -7.52 10.64 -21.54
N PHE A 75 -8.25 9.78 -20.83
CA PHE A 75 -8.97 10.08 -19.59
C PHE A 75 -8.46 9.20 -18.43
N VAL A 76 -8.62 9.68 -17.19
CA VAL A 76 -8.25 8.93 -15.99
C VAL A 76 -9.43 8.13 -15.44
N ASN A 77 -9.08 6.99 -14.84
CA ASN A 77 -9.99 6.10 -14.14
C ASN A 77 -9.64 6.06 -12.64
N ASN A 78 -10.60 6.36 -11.76
CA ASN A 78 -10.45 6.42 -10.31
C ASN A 78 -11.20 5.28 -9.59
N LYS A 79 -11.58 4.21 -10.30
CA LYS A 79 -12.42 3.13 -9.75
C LYS A 79 -11.66 2.11 -8.91
N ALA A 80 -10.33 2.06 -9.00
CA ALA A 80 -9.54 1.10 -8.24
C ALA A 80 -9.56 1.44 -6.75
N LYS A 81 -9.86 0.44 -5.92
CA LYS A 81 -9.67 0.48 -4.45
C LYS A 81 -8.34 -0.14 -4.04
N THR A 82 -7.94 -1.21 -4.73
CA THR A 82 -6.58 -1.72 -4.76
C THR A 82 -5.95 -1.16 -6.04
N VAL A 83 -4.95 -0.29 -5.93
CA VAL A 83 -4.40 0.42 -7.09
C VAL A 83 -3.41 -0.41 -7.89
N GLY A 84 -2.91 -1.50 -7.30
CA GLY A 84 -1.98 -2.42 -7.93
C GLY A 84 -1.67 -3.61 -7.03
N ILE A 85 -0.80 -4.48 -7.53
CA ILE A 85 -0.28 -5.64 -6.81
C ILE A 85 1.22 -5.76 -7.06
N THR A 86 2.00 -6.03 -6.00
CA THR A 86 3.45 -6.21 -6.10
C THR A 86 3.79 -7.54 -6.75
N LEU A 87 5.05 -7.69 -7.23
CA LEU A 87 5.57 -8.97 -7.73
C LEU A 87 5.56 -10.05 -6.63
N THR A 88 5.62 -9.66 -5.37
CA THR A 88 5.53 -10.55 -4.20
C THR A 88 4.10 -10.91 -3.81
N GLY A 89 3.10 -10.43 -4.58
CA GLY A 89 1.69 -10.76 -4.40
C GLY A 89 0.99 -10.02 -3.26
N ILE A 90 1.51 -8.88 -2.83
CA ILE A 90 0.89 -8.03 -1.80
C ILE A 90 0.16 -6.87 -2.46
N PRO A 91 -1.13 -6.65 -2.12
CA PRO A 91 -1.91 -5.54 -2.66
C PRO A 91 -1.39 -4.17 -2.25
N ILE A 92 -1.55 -3.18 -3.14
CA ILE A 92 -1.19 -1.79 -2.94
C ILE A 92 -2.48 -0.97 -2.76
N ARG A 93 -2.63 -0.33 -1.59
CA ARG A 93 -3.82 0.45 -1.19
C ARG A 93 -3.41 1.72 -0.47
N PRO A 94 -2.87 2.73 -1.16
CA PRO A 94 -2.33 3.94 -0.52
C PRO A 94 -3.40 4.80 0.15
N GLY A 95 -4.66 4.74 -0.28
CA GLY A 95 -5.77 5.47 0.33
C GLY A 95 -6.36 4.77 1.55
N THR A 96 -7.10 5.51 2.36
CA THR A 96 -7.83 4.99 3.53
C THR A 96 -9.34 5.05 3.34
N ALA A 97 -10.09 4.31 4.16
CA ALA A 97 -11.54 4.38 4.20
C ALA A 97 -12.07 5.41 5.22
N ASP A 98 -11.19 5.99 6.03
CA ASP A 98 -11.57 6.86 7.14
C ASP A 98 -11.50 8.34 6.78
N TRP A 99 -12.44 9.09 7.33
CA TRP A 99 -12.63 10.52 7.12
C TRP A 99 -12.64 11.23 8.47
N TYR A 100 -12.27 12.50 8.49
CA TYR A 100 -12.41 13.29 9.71
C TYR A 100 -13.86 13.25 10.20
N ASP A 101 -14.01 13.00 11.49
CA ASP A 101 -15.31 12.96 12.15
C ASP A 101 -15.16 13.50 13.58
N ALA A 102 -15.63 14.73 13.79
CA ALA A 102 -15.55 15.41 15.08
C ALA A 102 -16.32 14.67 16.18
N SER A 103 -17.36 13.92 15.83
CA SER A 103 -18.20 13.16 16.77
C SER A 103 -17.57 11.86 17.23
N SER A 104 -16.64 11.31 16.45
CA SER A 104 -15.93 10.08 16.79
C SER A 104 -14.90 10.33 17.90
N PRO A 105 -14.79 9.44 18.92
CA PRO A 105 -13.73 9.51 19.92
C PRO A 105 -12.32 9.53 19.32
N ARG A 106 -12.12 8.86 18.19
CA ARG A 106 -10.85 8.83 17.44
C ARG A 106 -10.67 10.01 16.49
N LYS A 107 -11.66 10.92 16.39
CA LYS A 107 -11.72 12.05 15.44
C LYS A 107 -11.73 11.59 13.96
N HIS A 108 -11.98 10.33 13.69
CA HIS A 108 -12.17 9.79 12.35
C HIS A 108 -13.14 8.60 12.37
N SER A 109 -13.82 8.39 11.26
CA SER A 109 -14.73 7.28 11.01
C SER A 109 -14.94 7.08 9.51
N ARG A 110 -15.81 6.15 9.11
CA ARG A 110 -16.20 5.97 7.71
C ARG A 110 -17.23 7.01 7.21
N ASN A 111 -17.64 7.94 8.06
CA ASN A 111 -18.54 9.04 7.70
C ASN A 111 -17.81 10.07 6.82
N LYS A 112 -18.22 10.20 5.57
CA LYS A 112 -17.60 11.07 4.57
C LYS A 112 -18.05 12.52 4.62
N SER A 113 -18.96 12.89 5.52
CA SER A 113 -19.63 14.20 5.54
C SER A 113 -18.68 15.40 5.66
N SER A 114 -17.53 15.23 6.32
CA SER A 114 -16.54 16.29 6.44
C SER A 114 -15.83 16.62 5.12
N GLY A 115 -15.78 15.69 4.17
CA GLY A 115 -15.01 15.84 2.94
C GLY A 115 -13.48 15.68 3.11
N TRP A 116 -12.98 15.38 4.33
CA TRP A 116 -11.55 15.25 4.65
C TRP A 116 -11.17 13.80 4.86
N ASN A 117 -10.58 13.17 3.84
CA ASN A 117 -10.15 11.78 3.88
C ASN A 117 -8.74 11.67 4.50
N LEU A 118 -8.58 10.85 5.53
CA LEU A 118 -7.31 10.67 6.21
C LEU A 118 -6.28 9.97 5.32
N GLU A 119 -5.02 10.37 5.43
CA GLU A 119 -3.89 9.64 4.89
C GLU A 119 -3.31 8.69 5.96
N ALA A 120 -2.83 7.51 5.53
CA ALA A 120 -2.22 6.53 6.44
C ALA A 120 -0.77 6.88 6.77
N ILE A 121 -0.08 7.50 5.83
CA ILE A 121 1.30 7.98 5.94
C ILE A 121 1.28 9.49 5.75
N THR A 122 1.74 10.22 6.74
CA THR A 122 1.73 11.69 6.76
C THR A 122 3.12 12.20 7.08
N PRO A 123 3.45 13.47 6.79
CA PRO A 123 4.71 14.07 7.23
C PRO A 123 4.90 14.05 8.76
N ASN A 124 3.80 13.95 9.51
CA ASN A 124 3.79 13.93 10.98
C ASN A 124 3.83 12.51 11.56
N GLY A 125 3.95 11.48 10.72
CA GLY A 125 4.04 10.08 11.13
C GLY A 125 2.92 9.20 10.58
N TYR A 126 2.83 8.00 11.13
CA TYR A 126 1.92 6.95 10.68
C TYR A 126 0.61 6.96 11.46
N VAL A 127 -0.48 6.65 10.74
CA VAL A 127 -1.81 6.44 11.30
C VAL A 127 -2.21 4.96 11.09
N PHE A 128 -3.22 4.48 11.77
CA PHE A 128 -3.79 3.12 11.61
C PHE A 128 -2.83 1.96 11.89
N GLY A 129 -1.80 2.16 12.74
CA GLY A 129 -0.88 1.11 13.14
C GLY A 129 -0.04 0.56 11.99
N ILE A 130 0.35 1.42 11.06
CA ILE A 130 1.29 1.13 9.97
C ILE A 130 2.62 0.63 10.56
N ASP A 131 3.17 -0.43 9.98
CA ASP A 131 4.46 -0.99 10.36
C ASP A 131 5.65 -0.35 9.62
N GLN A 132 6.86 -0.82 9.93
CA GLN A 132 8.11 -0.36 9.32
C GLN A 132 8.20 -0.59 7.80
N ASN A 133 7.26 -1.34 7.22
CA ASN A 133 7.21 -1.56 5.76
C ASN A 133 6.12 -0.70 5.08
N ASN A 134 5.66 0.36 5.73
CA ASN A 134 4.59 1.22 5.21
C ASN A 134 3.29 0.46 4.91
N ALA A 135 2.94 -0.52 5.76
CA ALA A 135 1.82 -1.42 5.56
C ALA A 135 1.06 -1.72 6.85
N HIS A 136 -0.13 -2.22 6.72
CA HIS A 136 -0.90 -2.78 7.82
C HIS A 136 -1.89 -3.87 7.35
N VAL A 137 -2.69 -4.44 8.27
CA VAL A 137 -3.74 -5.41 7.96
C VAL A 137 -5.12 -4.78 7.98
N ASP A 138 -6.00 -5.20 7.07
CA ASP A 138 -7.41 -4.83 7.10
C ASP A 138 -8.23 -5.75 8.04
N ASN A 139 -9.54 -5.49 8.15
CA ASN A 139 -10.46 -6.26 9.01
C ASN A 139 -10.61 -7.75 8.60
N LYS A 140 -10.11 -8.14 7.42
CA LYS A 140 -10.05 -9.54 6.97
C LYS A 140 -8.69 -10.17 7.24
N GLY A 141 -7.74 -9.40 7.81
CA GLY A 141 -6.37 -9.83 8.06
C GLY A 141 -5.47 -9.74 6.82
N LEU A 142 -5.89 -9.05 5.77
CA LEU A 142 -5.11 -8.86 4.55
C LEU A 142 -4.07 -7.75 4.75
N TYR A 143 -2.80 -8.12 4.65
CA TYR A 143 -1.68 -7.20 4.66
C TYR A 143 -1.59 -6.46 3.32
N HIS A 144 -1.40 -5.13 3.35
CA HIS A 144 -1.32 -4.30 2.15
C HIS A 144 -0.45 -3.06 2.38
N TYR A 145 0.20 -2.60 1.31
CA TYR A 145 1.08 -1.44 1.35
C TYR A 145 0.33 -0.12 1.14
N HIS A 146 0.67 0.88 1.95
CA HIS A 146 0.30 2.29 1.77
C HIS A 146 1.42 3.10 1.13
N GLY A 147 2.67 2.74 1.37
CA GLY A 147 3.88 3.31 0.79
C GLY A 147 4.88 2.23 0.40
N MET A 148 5.99 2.62 -0.21
CA MET A 148 7.06 1.71 -0.60
C MET A 148 7.73 1.14 0.64
N PRO A 149 7.80 -0.19 0.82
CA PRO A 149 8.52 -0.79 1.93
C PRO A 149 10.03 -0.68 1.73
N ASP A 150 10.77 -0.34 2.81
CA ASP A 150 12.23 -0.17 2.75
C ASP A 150 12.95 -1.43 2.26
N LYS A 151 12.46 -2.61 2.62
CA LYS A 151 13.07 -3.89 2.22
C LYS A 151 12.84 -4.28 0.76
N LEU A 152 11.91 -3.64 0.05
CA LEU A 152 11.79 -3.80 -1.39
C LEU A 152 12.76 -2.89 -2.18
N HIS A 153 13.52 -2.02 -1.50
CA HIS A 153 14.56 -1.18 -2.13
C HIS A 153 15.78 -1.97 -2.64
N ASN A 154 15.92 -3.25 -2.26
CA ASN A 154 17.02 -4.13 -2.71
C ASN A 154 16.76 -4.76 -4.09
N PHE A 155 16.02 -4.07 -4.97
CA PHE A 155 15.92 -4.49 -6.37
C PHE A 155 17.24 -4.18 -7.09
N ASN A 156 18.16 -5.13 -7.06
CA ASN A 156 19.34 -5.13 -7.92
C ASN A 156 18.89 -4.91 -9.37
N ASP A 157 19.21 -3.75 -9.94
CA ASP A 157 19.02 -3.33 -11.34
C ASP A 157 17.59 -3.41 -11.92
N ASN A 158 16.61 -4.03 -11.23
CA ASN A 158 15.23 -4.10 -11.67
C ASN A 158 14.34 -3.22 -10.79
N SER A 159 13.96 -2.07 -11.31
CA SER A 159 13.09 -1.12 -10.62
C SER A 159 11.61 -1.53 -10.57
N LEU A 160 11.23 -2.65 -11.20
CA LEU A 160 9.84 -3.12 -11.28
C LEU A 160 9.35 -3.60 -9.90
N VAL A 161 8.37 -2.91 -9.35
CA VAL A 161 7.72 -3.22 -8.06
C VAL A 161 6.53 -4.17 -8.25
N GLY A 162 5.77 -3.98 -9.31
CA GLY A 162 4.53 -4.72 -9.58
C GLY A 162 3.75 -4.14 -10.73
N TYR A 163 2.45 -4.40 -10.73
CA TYR A 163 1.54 -3.98 -11.79
C TYR A 163 0.36 -3.20 -11.21
N ALA A 164 0.01 -2.12 -11.88
CA ALA A 164 -1.17 -1.33 -11.57
C ALA A 164 -2.46 -2.05 -11.99
N ALA A 165 -3.58 -1.60 -11.47
CA ALA A 165 -4.89 -2.17 -11.73
C ALA A 165 -5.33 -2.17 -13.20
N ASP A 166 -4.70 -1.36 -14.04
CA ASP A 166 -4.87 -1.27 -15.49
C ASP A 166 -3.81 -2.03 -16.28
N GLY A 167 -2.87 -2.72 -15.62
CA GLY A 167 -1.84 -3.56 -16.20
C GLY A 167 -0.53 -2.84 -16.54
N HIS A 168 -0.46 -1.51 -16.41
CA HIS A 168 0.83 -0.82 -16.53
C HIS A 168 1.77 -1.18 -15.38
N GLU A 169 3.06 -1.23 -15.68
CA GLU A 169 4.10 -1.48 -14.69
C GLU A 169 4.16 -0.37 -13.65
N ILE A 170 4.47 -0.73 -12.40
CA ILE A 170 4.82 0.20 -11.32
C ILE A 170 6.31 0.02 -11.04
N HIS A 171 7.07 1.09 -11.18
CA HIS A 171 8.50 1.12 -10.94
C HIS A 171 8.86 2.00 -9.74
N TYR A 172 9.96 1.69 -9.08
CA TYR A 172 10.58 2.56 -8.09
C TYR A 172 12.03 2.84 -8.51
N VAL A 173 12.35 4.11 -8.72
CA VAL A 173 13.70 4.54 -9.12
C VAL A 173 14.13 5.67 -8.18
N VAL A 174 15.03 5.33 -7.27
CA VAL A 174 15.51 6.24 -6.22
C VAL A 174 15.95 7.58 -6.79
N LEU A 175 15.42 8.68 -6.24
CA LEU A 175 15.78 10.08 -6.53
C LEU A 175 15.65 10.53 -8.01
N LYS A 176 15.13 9.69 -8.90
CA LYS A 176 15.04 10.02 -10.33
C LYS A 176 13.68 10.60 -10.73
N HIS A 177 12.62 10.12 -10.10
CA HIS A 177 11.26 10.54 -10.40
C HIS A 177 10.55 11.05 -9.15
N THR A 178 10.09 12.28 -9.21
CA THR A 178 9.44 12.98 -8.09
C THR A 178 8.00 13.26 -8.39
N SER A 179 7.15 13.09 -7.38
CA SER A 179 5.73 13.45 -7.47
C SER A 179 5.54 14.95 -7.73
N SER A 180 4.53 15.28 -8.53
CA SER A 180 4.08 16.68 -8.74
C SER A 180 2.95 17.08 -7.78
N TRP A 181 2.63 16.26 -6.79
CA TRP A 181 1.71 16.62 -5.72
C TRP A 181 2.45 17.34 -4.60
N VAL A 182 1.92 18.48 -4.19
CA VAL A 182 2.50 19.32 -3.12
C VAL A 182 1.44 19.62 -2.06
N ILE A 183 1.87 19.85 -0.83
CA ILE A 183 0.98 20.34 0.23
C ILE A 183 0.56 21.76 -0.11
N LYS A 184 -0.72 22.09 0.05
CA LYS A 184 -1.27 23.43 -0.12
C LYS A 184 -0.67 24.39 0.91
N ASN A 185 -0.53 25.64 0.54
CA ASN A 185 -0.20 26.71 1.49
C ASN A 185 -1.46 27.20 2.20
N GLY A 186 -1.31 27.60 3.48
CA GLY A 186 -2.38 28.19 4.29
C GLY A 186 -3.16 27.19 5.11
N GLN A 187 -4.38 27.55 5.48
CA GLN A 187 -5.18 26.82 6.46
C GLN A 187 -6.46 26.26 5.86
N ARG A 188 -6.94 25.14 6.43
CA ARG A 188 -8.24 24.53 6.12
C ARG A 188 -9.36 25.48 6.54
N LYS A 189 -10.33 25.68 5.64
CA LYS A 189 -11.45 26.62 5.85
C LYS A 189 -12.62 26.02 6.62
N SER A 190 -12.57 24.71 6.91
CA SER A 190 -13.59 23.96 7.66
C SER A 190 -12.91 23.00 8.63
N GLN A 191 -13.67 22.40 9.55
CA GLN A 191 -13.14 21.30 10.37
C GLN A 191 -12.69 20.11 9.51
N PRO A 192 -11.50 19.58 9.85
CA PRO A 192 -10.58 19.97 10.92
C PRO A 192 -9.83 21.25 10.53
N PHE A 193 -9.92 22.29 11.36
CA PHE A 193 -9.15 23.52 11.16
C PHE A 193 -7.64 23.25 11.31
N GLY A 194 -6.83 24.24 11.03
CA GLY A 194 -5.37 24.19 11.10
C GLY A 194 -4.72 24.24 9.72
N ASP A 195 -3.40 24.21 9.70
CA ASP A 195 -2.62 24.27 8.47
C ASP A 195 -2.81 23.01 7.62
N TYR A 196 -2.63 23.14 6.31
CA TYR A 196 -2.48 22.00 5.43
C TYR A 196 -1.15 21.33 5.76
N ASP A 197 -1.19 20.17 6.42
CA ASP A 197 -0.04 19.45 6.96
C ASP A 197 0.17 18.05 6.36
N GLY A 198 -0.65 17.69 5.38
CA GLY A 198 -0.61 16.37 4.73
C GLY A 198 -1.35 15.26 5.49
N SER A 199 -2.09 15.59 6.55
CA SER A 199 -2.90 14.61 7.28
C SER A 199 -4.10 14.09 6.47
N TYR A 200 -4.54 14.85 5.48
CA TYR A 200 -5.70 14.53 4.65
C TYR A 200 -5.35 14.58 3.17
N LEU A 201 -6.01 13.73 2.39
CA LEU A 201 -5.91 13.75 0.92
C LEU A 201 -6.12 15.16 0.34
N GLN A 202 -7.06 15.92 0.90
CA GLN A 202 -7.42 17.25 0.44
C GLN A 202 -6.40 18.35 0.83
N ASP A 203 -5.40 18.02 1.63
CA ASP A 203 -4.27 18.91 1.91
C ASP A 203 -3.35 19.04 0.70
N TYR A 204 -3.39 18.08 -0.20
CA TYR A 204 -2.54 18.06 -1.36
C TYR A 204 -3.20 18.65 -2.60
N ILE A 205 -2.38 19.21 -3.48
CA ILE A 205 -2.76 19.68 -4.81
C ILE A 205 -1.74 19.22 -5.84
N PHE A 206 -2.24 18.77 -6.99
CA PHE A 206 -1.38 18.52 -8.14
C PHE A 206 -0.94 19.84 -8.75
N LYS A 207 0.37 20.04 -8.89
CA LYS A 207 0.97 21.23 -9.50
C LYS A 207 1.91 20.76 -10.60
N GLU A 208 1.46 20.88 -11.84
CA GLU A 208 2.25 20.50 -13.00
C GLU A 208 3.61 21.19 -12.98
N GLY A 209 4.68 20.41 -13.24
CA GLY A 209 6.05 20.90 -13.26
C GLY A 209 6.73 21.05 -11.89
N SER A 210 6.04 20.81 -10.77
CA SER A 210 6.69 20.77 -9.44
C SER A 210 7.49 19.48 -9.20
N GLY A 211 7.21 18.46 -9.96
CA GLY A 211 7.94 17.18 -10.03
C GLY A 211 8.00 16.70 -11.48
N SER A 212 8.45 15.48 -11.68
CA SER A 212 8.61 14.86 -13.01
C SER A 212 7.42 14.01 -13.46
N LEU A 213 6.49 13.72 -12.55
CA LEU A 213 5.39 12.77 -12.77
C LEU A 213 4.05 13.49 -12.99
N ASP A 214 3.16 12.83 -13.73
CA ASP A 214 1.80 13.30 -13.93
C ASP A 214 0.91 13.10 -12.67
N LYS A 215 -0.35 13.53 -12.76
CA LYS A 215 -1.29 13.49 -11.61
C LYS A 215 -1.60 12.08 -11.09
N CYS A 216 -1.32 11.03 -11.87
CA CYS A 216 -1.45 9.64 -11.46
C CYS A 216 -0.10 8.99 -11.11
N ASN A 217 0.95 9.77 -10.86
CA ASN A 217 2.32 9.28 -10.73
C ASN A 217 2.82 8.48 -11.94
N GLY A 218 2.30 8.81 -13.13
CA GLY A 218 2.72 8.25 -14.40
C GLY A 218 3.85 9.04 -15.04
N GLY A 219 4.66 8.35 -15.82
CA GLY A 219 5.76 8.93 -16.58
C GLY A 219 6.31 7.97 -17.63
N LYS A 220 7.48 8.27 -18.19
CA LYS A 220 8.14 7.39 -19.16
C LYS A 220 9.41 6.79 -18.55
N LEU A 221 9.57 5.49 -18.69
CA LEU A 221 10.80 4.76 -18.42
C LEU A 221 11.23 4.08 -19.73
N ASN A 222 12.41 4.41 -20.24
CA ASN A 222 12.93 3.88 -21.52
C ASN A 222 11.91 4.00 -22.68
N GLY A 223 11.23 5.14 -22.77
CA GLY A 223 10.23 5.41 -23.82
C GLY A 223 8.82 4.82 -23.59
N LYS A 224 8.67 3.87 -22.67
CA LYS A 224 7.39 3.23 -22.31
C LYS A 224 6.69 4.00 -21.19
N PHE A 225 5.37 4.15 -21.28
CA PHE A 225 4.57 4.68 -20.18
C PHE A 225 4.50 3.67 -19.03
N VAL A 226 4.79 4.13 -17.81
CA VAL A 226 4.72 3.35 -16.56
C VAL A 226 4.21 4.24 -15.42
N TYR A 227 3.84 3.66 -14.30
CA TYR A 227 3.65 4.37 -13.04
C TYR A 227 4.90 4.27 -12.17
N PHE A 228 5.03 5.20 -11.22
CA PHE A 228 6.11 5.20 -10.26
C PHE A 228 5.58 5.16 -8.83
N ALA A 229 6.21 4.33 -8.00
CA ALA A 229 6.17 4.51 -6.56
C ALA A 229 7.14 5.64 -6.18
N THR A 230 6.79 6.42 -5.16
CA THR A 230 7.56 7.58 -4.67
C THR A 230 7.64 7.58 -3.15
N ASP A 231 8.68 8.20 -2.59
CA ASP A 231 8.88 8.32 -1.14
C ASP A 231 7.95 9.35 -0.51
N THR A 232 7.36 10.22 -1.34
CA THR A 232 6.42 11.24 -0.92
C THR A 232 5.03 10.97 -1.48
N PHE A 233 4.01 11.64 -0.93
CA PHE A 233 2.65 11.58 -1.46
C PHE A 233 2.65 11.77 -3.00
N PRO A 234 1.90 10.95 -3.73
CA PRO A 234 0.86 10.00 -3.33
C PRO A 234 1.38 8.56 -3.07
N PHE A 235 2.68 8.32 -2.94
CA PHE A 235 3.38 7.06 -2.72
C PHE A 235 3.22 6.05 -3.86
N TYR A 236 2.02 5.86 -4.35
CA TYR A 236 1.62 5.00 -5.47
C TYR A 236 0.59 5.71 -6.33
N PRO A 237 0.31 5.24 -7.57
CA PRO A 237 -0.76 5.82 -8.38
C PRO A 237 -2.10 5.83 -7.62
N ARG A 238 -2.78 6.98 -7.60
CA ARG A 238 -4.14 7.14 -7.03
C ARG A 238 -5.21 7.16 -8.12
N CYS A 239 -4.81 7.14 -9.37
CA CYS A 239 -5.66 7.05 -10.56
C CYS A 239 -4.91 6.30 -11.67
N HIS A 240 -5.62 5.88 -12.71
CA HIS A 240 -5.09 5.07 -13.78
C HIS A 240 -5.42 5.69 -15.13
N TRP A 241 -4.46 5.70 -16.04
CA TRP A 241 -4.67 6.12 -17.42
C TRP A 241 -5.23 5.02 -18.32
N GLY A 242 -5.24 3.76 -17.84
CA GLY A 242 -5.80 2.62 -18.55
C GLY A 242 -7.14 2.16 -17.95
N ASN A 243 -7.67 1.09 -18.52
CA ASN A 243 -8.90 0.47 -18.04
C ASN A 243 -8.63 -0.41 -16.82
N VAL A 244 -9.14 0.01 -15.68
CA VAL A 244 -9.01 -0.72 -14.40
C VAL A 244 -9.75 -2.05 -14.48
N SER A 245 -9.05 -3.14 -14.17
CA SER A 245 -9.63 -4.48 -14.09
C SER A 245 -10.59 -4.59 -12.88
N ARG A 246 -11.68 -5.35 -13.06
CA ARG A 246 -12.73 -5.54 -12.04
C ARG A 246 -12.19 -6.07 -10.71
N ASP A 247 -11.16 -6.92 -10.75
CA ASP A 247 -10.57 -7.52 -9.53
C ASP A 247 -10.01 -6.47 -8.57
N PHE A 248 -9.65 -5.29 -9.08
CA PHE A 248 -9.11 -4.18 -8.28
C PHE A 248 -10.18 -3.17 -7.83
N THR A 249 -11.42 -3.32 -8.26
CA THR A 249 -12.50 -2.39 -7.88
C THR A 249 -13.20 -2.81 -6.58
N GLN A 250 -13.01 -4.04 -6.15
CA GLN A 250 -13.55 -4.55 -4.88
C GLN A 250 -12.53 -4.29 -3.78
N GLY A 251 -12.88 -3.46 -2.81
CA GLY A 251 -12.10 -3.28 -1.59
C GLY A 251 -12.51 -4.34 -0.59
N GLY A 252 -11.54 -4.99 0.08
CA GLY A 252 -11.81 -5.49 1.41
C GLY A 252 -12.10 -4.28 2.30
N GLY A 253 -13.34 -4.03 2.60
CA GLY A 253 -13.77 -2.99 3.53
C GLY A 253 -13.93 -3.56 4.91
#